data_2675a4d83e95a7d775e5f01b649e943d
#
_entry.id   2675a4d83e95a7d775e5f01b649e943d
#
_cell.length_a   1.000
_cell.length_b   1.000
_cell.length_c   1.000
_cell.angle_alpha   90.00
_cell.angle_beta   90.00
_cell.angle_gamma   90.00
#
_symmetry.space_group_name_H-M   'P 1'
#
loop_
_entity.id
_entity.type
_entity.pdbx_description
1 polymer ?
#
loop_
_entity_poly.entity_id
_entity_poly.type
_entity_poly.pdbx_seq_one_letter_code
_entity_poly.pdbx_strand_id
1 'polypeptide(L)'
;SAAEKISPSEPDYDVFAGRLLITDMRKQVYKDIKPTSFLAYIQNHVANKLYSADILSKYTEAEISNLGTFLDYTNDMNRGYASVVQLSSKYLIRDSKNKDLLLEMPQETFMIIPMVIFADEVKNRQALIIDFYTALKNDEISLPTPIISGVRTQLKMFSSCCKIKMGDSAESILAAEYATSLMTSQR
;
A
#
# COMPACT_ATOMS: atom_id res chain seq x y z
N SER A 1 6.08 -24.86 -11.59
CA SER A 1 4.99 -24.00 -11.10
C SER A 1 4.28 -23.31 -12.28
N ALA A 2 3.10 -22.69 -12.06
CA ALA A 2 2.42 -21.93 -13.11
C ALA A 2 3.29 -20.75 -13.60
N ALA A 3 4.04 -20.11 -12.68
CA ALA A 3 4.95 -19.02 -12.99
C ALA A 3 6.09 -19.40 -13.93
N GLU A 4 6.55 -20.64 -13.89
CA GLU A 4 7.61 -21.14 -14.80
C GLU A 4 7.14 -21.32 -16.24
N LYS A 5 5.83 -21.36 -16.46
CA LYS A 5 5.21 -21.49 -17.78
C LYS A 5 4.82 -20.16 -18.42
N ILE A 6 5.09 -19.04 -17.77
CA ILE A 6 4.83 -17.72 -18.32
C ILE A 6 5.77 -17.49 -19.50
N SER A 7 5.21 -17.31 -20.68
CA SER A 7 5.95 -17.03 -21.91
C SER A 7 5.11 -16.18 -22.87
N PRO A 8 5.72 -15.53 -23.86
CA PRO A 8 4.96 -14.79 -24.87
C PRO A 8 3.98 -15.65 -25.68
N SER A 9 4.22 -16.96 -25.77
CA SER A 9 3.32 -17.90 -26.46
C SER A 9 2.15 -18.36 -25.60
N GLU A 10 2.23 -18.18 -24.27
CA GLU A 10 1.28 -18.67 -23.29
C GLU A 10 0.91 -17.57 -22.27
N PRO A 11 0.35 -16.41 -22.72
CA PRO A 11 0.12 -15.24 -21.87
C PRO A 11 -0.89 -15.51 -20.76
N ASP A 12 -1.82 -16.45 -20.93
CA ASP A 12 -2.83 -16.80 -19.93
C ASP A 12 -2.24 -17.33 -18.63
N TYR A 13 -1.02 -17.93 -18.68
CA TYR A 13 -0.33 -18.38 -17.48
C TYR A 13 0.07 -17.24 -16.55
N ASP A 14 0.28 -16.02 -17.05
CA ASP A 14 0.60 -14.86 -16.22
C ASP A 14 -0.57 -14.52 -15.28
N VAL A 15 -1.77 -14.39 -15.82
CA VAL A 15 -2.98 -14.12 -15.02
C VAL A 15 -3.32 -15.32 -14.13
N PHE A 16 -3.17 -16.55 -14.64
CA PHE A 16 -3.42 -17.76 -13.84
C PHE A 16 -2.49 -17.85 -12.62
N ALA A 17 -1.19 -17.62 -12.82
CA ALA A 17 -0.22 -17.59 -11.73
C ALA A 17 -0.49 -16.44 -10.74
N GLY A 18 -0.89 -15.26 -11.24
CA GLY A 18 -1.34 -14.14 -10.43
C GLY A 18 -2.53 -14.50 -9.53
N ARG A 19 -3.55 -15.17 -10.07
CA ARG A 19 -4.73 -15.64 -9.31
C ARG A 19 -4.38 -16.62 -8.20
N LEU A 20 -3.47 -17.56 -8.48
CA LEU A 20 -3.00 -18.50 -7.46
C LEU A 20 -2.30 -17.77 -6.32
N LEU A 21 -1.42 -16.80 -6.64
CA LEU A 21 -0.71 -16.00 -5.64
C LEU A 21 -1.68 -15.15 -4.82
N ILE A 22 -2.63 -14.45 -5.44
CA ILE A 22 -3.67 -13.69 -4.73
C ILE A 22 -4.50 -14.58 -3.80
N THR A 23 -4.83 -15.79 -4.24
CA THR A 23 -5.57 -16.74 -3.40
C THR A 23 -4.76 -17.16 -2.17
N ASP A 24 -3.47 -17.40 -2.34
CA ASP A 24 -2.56 -17.70 -1.23
C ASP A 24 -2.43 -16.50 -0.26
N MET A 25 -2.23 -15.30 -0.79
CA MET A 25 -2.20 -14.06 0.00
C MET A 25 -3.48 -13.87 0.85
N ARG A 26 -4.67 -14.11 0.27
CA ARG A 26 -5.94 -14.03 1.01
C ARG A 26 -5.98 -14.98 2.19
N LYS A 27 -5.55 -16.23 2.01
CA LYS A 27 -5.46 -17.21 3.11
C LYS A 27 -4.52 -16.76 4.21
N GLN A 28 -3.39 -16.12 3.86
CA GLN A 28 -2.45 -15.60 4.85
C GLN A 28 -3.05 -14.43 5.63
N VAL A 29 -3.61 -13.44 4.94
CA VAL A 29 -4.08 -12.18 5.55
C VAL A 29 -5.40 -12.35 6.30
N TYR A 30 -6.39 -12.97 5.67
CA TYR A 30 -7.74 -13.08 6.24
C TYR A 30 -7.93 -14.36 7.06
N LYS A 31 -7.00 -15.33 6.97
CA LYS A 31 -7.16 -16.71 7.46
C LYS A 31 -8.38 -17.42 6.87
N ASP A 32 -8.94 -16.85 5.83
CA ASP A 32 -10.05 -17.32 5.01
C ASP A 32 -9.84 -16.78 3.58
N ILE A 33 -10.72 -17.16 2.65
CA ILE A 33 -10.74 -16.62 1.29
C ILE A 33 -11.51 -15.29 1.25
N LYS A 34 -12.47 -15.11 2.16
CA LYS A 34 -13.30 -13.92 2.25
C LYS A 34 -12.70 -12.87 3.17
N PRO A 35 -12.70 -11.59 2.76
CA PRO A 35 -12.25 -10.51 3.63
C PRO A 35 -13.19 -10.33 4.83
N THR A 36 -12.62 -9.87 5.94
CA THR A 36 -13.39 -9.33 7.06
C THR A 36 -14.05 -8.00 6.67
N SER A 37 -14.89 -7.43 7.54
CA SER A 37 -15.40 -6.09 7.28
C SER A 37 -14.25 -5.09 7.23
N PHE A 38 -14.34 -4.09 6.35
CA PHE A 38 -13.27 -3.09 6.16
C PHE A 38 -12.99 -2.30 7.44
N LEU A 39 -14.02 -1.99 8.22
CA LEU A 39 -13.87 -1.37 9.53
C LEU A 39 -13.05 -2.24 10.48
N ALA A 40 -13.40 -3.51 10.63
CA ALA A 40 -12.67 -4.43 11.50
C ALA A 40 -11.22 -4.63 11.02
N TYR A 41 -11.00 -4.65 9.72
CA TYR A 41 -9.66 -4.71 9.13
C TYR A 41 -8.81 -3.51 9.56
N ILE A 42 -9.31 -2.28 9.40
CA ILE A 42 -8.59 -1.07 9.81
C ILE A 42 -8.36 -1.03 11.32
N GLN A 43 -9.39 -1.34 12.14
CA GLN A 43 -9.27 -1.36 13.59
C GLN A 43 -8.19 -2.33 14.06
N ASN A 44 -8.12 -3.53 13.47
CA ASN A 44 -7.08 -4.50 13.78
C ASN A 44 -5.68 -4.02 13.41
N HIS A 45 -5.51 -3.38 12.25
CA HIS A 45 -4.21 -2.86 11.80
C HIS A 45 -3.74 -1.67 12.65
N VAL A 46 -4.64 -0.81 13.08
CA VAL A 46 -4.31 0.30 14.00
C VAL A 46 -3.94 -0.25 15.38
N ALA A 47 -4.70 -1.21 15.92
CA ALA A 47 -4.40 -1.83 17.21
C ALA A 47 -3.03 -2.52 17.24
N ASN A 48 -2.62 -3.12 16.12
CA ASN A 48 -1.30 -3.73 15.94
C ASN A 48 -0.20 -2.75 15.51
N LYS A 49 -0.48 -1.43 15.50
CA LYS A 49 0.47 -0.36 15.13
C LYS A 49 1.02 -0.47 13.69
N LEU A 50 0.33 -1.16 12.82
CA LEU A 50 0.65 -1.24 11.40
C LEU A 50 0.20 0.02 10.66
N TYR A 51 -0.96 0.55 11.03
CA TYR A 51 -1.52 1.79 10.50
C TYR A 51 -1.44 2.93 11.52
N SER A 52 -1.44 4.16 11.02
CA SER A 52 -1.57 5.36 11.86
C SER A 52 -2.96 5.39 12.52
N ALA A 53 -2.99 5.74 13.81
CA ALA A 53 -4.24 5.93 14.55
C ALA A 53 -5.08 7.11 14.00
N ASP A 54 -4.45 8.03 13.27
CA ASP A 54 -5.11 9.17 12.63
C ASP A 54 -6.25 8.75 11.71
N ILE A 55 -6.15 7.56 11.09
CA ILE A 55 -7.18 7.04 10.19
C ILE A 55 -8.51 6.88 10.95
N LEU A 56 -8.50 6.29 12.14
CA LEU A 56 -9.72 6.11 12.94
C LEU A 56 -10.21 7.43 13.57
N SER A 57 -9.33 8.40 13.82
CA SER A 57 -9.72 9.68 14.40
C SER A 57 -10.37 10.66 13.39
N LYS A 58 -10.06 10.48 12.10
CA LYS A 58 -10.54 11.37 11.01
C LYS A 58 -11.85 10.92 10.36
N TYR A 59 -12.26 9.69 10.59
CA TYR A 59 -13.43 9.06 9.97
C TYR A 59 -14.35 8.44 11.01
N THR A 60 -15.66 8.57 10.80
CA THR A 60 -16.65 7.82 11.57
C THR A 60 -16.67 6.35 11.11
N GLU A 61 -17.12 5.44 11.98
CA GLU A 61 -17.30 4.03 11.64
C GLU A 61 -18.26 3.81 10.45
N ALA A 62 -19.29 4.68 10.36
CA ALA A 62 -20.23 4.64 9.25
C ALA A 62 -19.57 5.02 7.91
N GLU A 63 -18.70 6.04 7.89
CA GLU A 63 -17.94 6.42 6.68
C GLU A 63 -17.00 5.30 6.24
N ILE A 64 -16.26 4.71 7.18
CA ILE A 64 -15.35 3.59 6.87
C ILE A 64 -16.12 2.39 6.33
N SER A 65 -17.24 2.04 6.97
CA SER A 65 -18.08 0.92 6.53
C SER A 65 -18.66 1.16 5.15
N ASN A 66 -19.07 2.39 4.85
CA ASN A 66 -19.58 2.77 3.54
C ASN A 66 -18.48 2.70 2.47
N LEU A 67 -17.27 3.22 2.73
CA LEU A 67 -16.12 3.08 1.83
C LEU A 67 -15.79 1.61 1.55
N GLY A 68 -15.93 0.75 2.55
CA GLY A 68 -15.76 -0.70 2.41
C GLY A 68 -16.67 -1.35 1.37
N THR A 69 -17.86 -0.77 1.10
CA THR A 69 -18.80 -1.31 0.10
C THR A 69 -18.31 -1.12 -1.35
N PHE A 70 -17.37 -0.21 -1.58
CA PHE A 70 -16.77 0.05 -2.90
C PHE A 70 -15.56 -0.83 -3.22
N LEU A 71 -15.08 -1.63 -2.25
CA LEU A 71 -13.93 -2.52 -2.46
C LEU A 71 -14.26 -3.62 -3.47
N ASP A 72 -13.47 -3.68 -4.53
CA ASP A 72 -13.62 -4.65 -5.60
C ASP A 72 -12.53 -5.72 -5.55
N TYR A 73 -12.77 -6.73 -4.75
CA TYR A 73 -11.83 -7.85 -4.59
C TYR A 73 -11.66 -8.72 -5.84
N THR A 74 -12.54 -8.58 -6.83
CA THR A 74 -12.45 -9.32 -8.09
C THR A 74 -11.38 -8.73 -9.01
N ASN A 75 -11.09 -7.43 -8.87
CA ASN A 75 -10.07 -6.74 -9.64
C ASN A 75 -8.67 -7.37 -9.44
N ASP A 76 -8.33 -7.78 -8.21
CA ASP A 76 -7.04 -8.42 -7.93
C ASP A 76 -6.83 -9.71 -8.73
N MET A 77 -7.91 -10.42 -9.08
CA MET A 77 -7.84 -11.68 -9.83
C MET A 77 -7.50 -11.48 -11.32
N ASN A 78 -7.48 -10.25 -11.79
CA ASN A 78 -7.14 -9.90 -13.17
C ASN A 78 -5.68 -9.42 -13.32
N ARG A 79 -4.93 -9.32 -12.20
CA ARG A 79 -3.54 -8.89 -12.21
C ARG A 79 -2.60 -10.00 -12.65
N GLY A 80 -1.62 -9.64 -13.49
CA GLY A 80 -0.54 -10.53 -13.87
C GLY A 80 0.39 -10.85 -12.69
N TYR A 81 1.05 -12.00 -12.77
CA TYR A 81 1.93 -12.53 -11.71
C TYR A 81 3.00 -11.53 -11.26
N ALA A 82 3.71 -10.91 -12.21
CA ALA A 82 4.77 -9.95 -11.90
C ALA A 82 4.25 -8.75 -11.10
N SER A 83 3.06 -8.24 -11.44
CA SER A 83 2.39 -7.15 -10.70
C SER A 83 2.07 -7.56 -9.28
N VAL A 84 1.51 -8.76 -9.08
CA VAL A 84 1.16 -9.28 -7.74
C VAL A 84 2.41 -9.50 -6.90
N VAL A 85 3.49 -10.05 -7.48
CA VAL A 85 4.78 -10.21 -6.80
C VAL A 85 5.35 -8.87 -6.38
N GLN A 86 5.31 -7.86 -7.25
CA GLN A 86 5.80 -6.53 -6.92
C GLN A 86 4.99 -5.89 -5.78
N LEU A 87 3.66 -5.97 -5.82
CA LEU A 87 2.81 -5.47 -4.73
C LEU A 87 3.15 -6.16 -3.41
N SER A 88 3.14 -7.48 -3.39
CA SER A 88 3.33 -8.27 -2.18
C SER A 88 4.73 -8.18 -1.59
N SER A 89 5.77 -8.09 -2.42
CA SER A 89 7.17 -8.06 -1.95
C SER A 89 7.66 -6.67 -1.58
N LYS A 90 7.09 -5.61 -2.15
CA LYS A 90 7.66 -4.27 -2.06
C LYS A 90 6.76 -3.24 -1.37
N TYR A 91 5.45 -3.37 -1.48
CA TYR A 91 4.52 -2.30 -1.08
C TYR A 91 3.56 -2.67 0.04
N LEU A 92 3.14 -3.93 0.11
CA LEU A 92 2.26 -4.38 1.19
C LEU A 92 3.03 -4.67 2.47
N ILE A 93 2.41 -4.39 3.62
CA ILE A 93 3.03 -4.60 4.92
C ILE A 93 3.20 -6.09 5.19
N ARG A 94 4.39 -6.45 5.67
CA ARG A 94 4.76 -7.78 6.13
C ARG A 94 5.03 -7.76 7.62
N ASP A 95 4.92 -8.92 8.25
CA ASP A 95 5.26 -9.06 9.67
C ASP A 95 6.74 -8.75 9.89
N SER A 96 7.04 -7.98 10.94
CA SER A 96 8.42 -7.56 11.24
C SER A 96 9.32 -8.70 11.72
N LYS A 97 8.72 -9.73 12.30
CA LYS A 97 9.42 -10.91 12.83
C LYS A 97 9.49 -12.04 11.81
N ASN A 98 8.44 -12.19 11.02
CA ASN A 98 8.37 -13.17 9.94
C ASN A 98 8.06 -12.46 8.60
N LYS A 99 9.11 -12.05 7.90
CA LYS A 99 8.98 -11.31 6.64
C LYS A 99 8.27 -12.08 5.51
N ASP A 100 8.08 -13.37 5.66
CA ASP A 100 7.32 -14.18 4.71
C ASP A 100 5.81 -14.04 4.90
N LEU A 101 5.39 -13.60 6.11
CA LEU A 101 3.98 -13.41 6.43
C LEU A 101 3.49 -12.03 5.96
N LEU A 102 2.55 -12.03 5.02
CA LEU A 102 1.88 -10.85 4.53
C LEU A 102 0.73 -10.46 5.47
N LEU A 103 0.57 -9.17 5.72
CA LEU A 103 -0.45 -8.62 6.62
C LEU A 103 -1.49 -7.74 5.91
N GLU A 104 -1.30 -7.44 4.63
CA GLU A 104 -2.17 -6.57 3.84
C GLU A 104 -2.56 -7.19 2.51
N MET A 105 -3.67 -6.70 1.97
CA MET A 105 -4.13 -7.00 0.61
C MET A 105 -4.21 -5.74 -0.23
N PRO A 106 -4.11 -5.84 -1.58
CA PRO A 106 -4.06 -4.67 -2.45
C PRO A 106 -5.27 -3.76 -2.36
N GLN A 107 -6.50 -4.30 -2.35
CA GLN A 107 -7.70 -3.48 -2.42
C GLN A 107 -7.90 -2.60 -1.19
N GLU A 108 -7.68 -3.14 0.01
CA GLU A 108 -7.72 -2.35 1.24
C GLU A 108 -6.62 -1.28 1.24
N THR A 109 -5.41 -1.64 0.81
CA THR A 109 -4.31 -0.69 0.70
C THR A 109 -4.65 0.45 -0.25
N PHE A 110 -5.21 0.15 -1.43
CA PHE A 110 -5.61 1.15 -2.42
C PHE A 110 -6.75 2.06 -1.93
N MET A 111 -7.64 1.57 -1.07
CA MET A 111 -8.68 2.39 -0.46
C MET A 111 -8.14 3.26 0.67
N ILE A 112 -7.24 2.75 1.51
CA ILE A 112 -6.73 3.48 2.67
C ILE A 112 -5.80 4.61 2.26
N ILE A 113 -5.05 4.46 1.17
CA ILE A 113 -4.16 5.53 0.67
C ILE A 113 -4.92 6.84 0.44
N PRO A 114 -5.98 6.90 -0.39
CA PRO A 114 -6.74 8.14 -0.56
C PRO A 114 -7.48 8.58 0.71
N MET A 115 -7.88 7.66 1.59
CA MET A 115 -8.44 8.06 2.89
C MET A 115 -7.43 8.91 3.69
N VAL A 116 -6.15 8.56 3.66
CA VAL A 116 -5.12 9.36 4.34
C VAL A 116 -4.84 10.67 3.60
N ILE A 117 -4.77 10.63 2.26
CA ILE A 117 -4.48 11.82 1.44
C ILE A 117 -5.58 12.87 1.57
N PHE A 118 -6.84 12.45 1.52
CA PHE A 118 -8.00 13.36 1.57
C PHE A 118 -8.63 13.48 2.97
N ALA A 119 -7.91 13.09 4.03
CA ALA A 119 -8.45 13.07 5.39
C ALA A 119 -8.97 14.43 5.87
N ASP A 120 -8.35 15.53 5.44
CA ASP A 120 -8.68 16.90 5.86
C ASP A 120 -9.61 17.63 4.86
N GLU A 121 -10.04 16.97 3.79
CA GLU A 121 -11.02 17.53 2.87
C GLU A 121 -12.42 17.58 3.52
N VAL A 122 -12.99 18.77 3.58
CA VAL A 122 -14.30 18.97 4.23
C VAL A 122 -15.45 18.69 3.26
N LYS A 123 -15.25 19.03 1.98
CA LYS A 123 -16.26 18.87 0.94
C LYS A 123 -15.87 17.75 -0.01
N ASN A 124 -16.85 16.93 -0.37
CA ASN A 124 -16.68 15.86 -1.38
C ASN A 124 -15.62 14.80 -1.03
N ARG A 125 -15.15 14.73 0.24
CA ARG A 125 -14.10 13.78 0.68
C ARG A 125 -14.36 12.38 0.19
N GLN A 126 -15.56 11.86 0.38
CA GLN A 126 -15.91 10.49 -0.01
C GLN A 126 -15.83 10.28 -1.52
N ALA A 127 -16.32 11.23 -2.32
CA ALA A 127 -16.24 11.14 -3.78
C ALA A 127 -14.78 11.12 -4.26
N LEU A 128 -13.93 12.02 -3.74
CA LEU A 128 -12.51 12.06 -4.04
C LEU A 128 -11.79 10.75 -3.70
N ILE A 129 -12.12 10.14 -2.56
CA ILE A 129 -11.55 8.85 -2.16
C ILE A 129 -11.95 7.74 -3.13
N ILE A 130 -13.22 7.68 -3.51
CA ILE A 130 -13.73 6.65 -4.42
C ILE A 130 -13.15 6.82 -5.83
N ASP A 131 -13.06 8.04 -6.34
CA ASP A 131 -12.48 8.33 -7.65
C ASP A 131 -10.99 7.95 -7.68
N PHE A 132 -10.24 8.34 -6.66
CA PHE A 132 -8.82 8.02 -6.55
C PHE A 132 -8.58 6.49 -6.40
N TYR A 133 -9.38 5.82 -5.56
CA TYR A 133 -9.35 4.37 -5.43
C TYR A 133 -9.63 3.68 -6.78
N THR A 134 -10.63 4.18 -7.51
CA THR A 134 -11.00 3.64 -8.81
C THR A 134 -9.86 3.77 -9.82
N ALA A 135 -9.20 4.93 -9.87
CA ALA A 135 -8.05 5.14 -10.72
C ALA A 135 -6.85 4.23 -10.33
N LEU A 136 -6.62 4.00 -9.03
CA LEU A 136 -5.57 3.08 -8.56
C LEU A 136 -5.86 1.62 -8.91
N LYS A 137 -7.09 1.15 -8.66
CA LYS A 137 -7.43 -0.25 -8.91
C LYS A 137 -7.42 -0.60 -10.40
N ASN A 138 -7.72 0.38 -11.26
CA ASN A 138 -7.73 0.24 -12.71
C ASN A 138 -6.34 0.50 -13.35
N ASP A 139 -5.30 0.74 -12.54
CA ASP A 139 -3.93 1.06 -12.99
C ASP A 139 -3.86 2.33 -13.89
N GLU A 140 -4.83 3.27 -13.75
CA GLU A 140 -4.87 4.54 -14.47
C GLU A 140 -3.83 5.53 -13.92
N ILE A 141 -3.49 5.39 -12.64
CA ILE A 141 -2.44 6.16 -11.96
C ILE A 141 -1.49 5.24 -11.23
N SER A 142 -0.23 5.67 -11.12
CA SER A 142 0.78 5.02 -10.28
C SER A 142 1.26 5.98 -9.20
N LEU A 143 1.61 5.45 -8.03
CA LEU A 143 2.09 6.23 -6.91
C LEU A 143 3.59 6.05 -6.72
N PRO A 144 4.32 7.10 -6.28
CA PRO A 144 5.71 6.95 -5.89
C PRO A 144 5.83 5.98 -4.70
N THR A 145 6.91 5.19 -4.70
CA THR A 145 7.18 4.16 -3.69
C THR A 145 6.93 4.61 -2.25
N PRO A 146 7.38 5.79 -1.78
CA PRO A 146 7.14 6.21 -0.39
C PRO A 146 5.67 6.41 -0.04
N ILE A 147 4.84 6.81 -1.00
CA ILE A 147 3.40 6.98 -0.78
C ILE A 147 2.72 5.61 -0.68
N ILE A 148 2.93 4.76 -1.68
CA ILE A 148 2.26 3.45 -1.72
C ILE A 148 2.72 2.52 -0.59
N SER A 149 3.97 2.62 -0.12
CA SER A 149 4.47 1.81 0.99
C SER A 149 4.22 2.41 2.38
N GLY A 150 4.17 3.75 2.52
CA GLY A 150 4.31 4.40 3.81
C GLY A 150 3.16 5.27 4.28
N VAL A 151 2.33 5.88 3.40
CA VAL A 151 1.40 6.94 3.79
C VAL A 151 0.40 6.52 4.89
N ARG A 152 -0.01 5.26 4.92
CA ARG A 152 -0.94 4.69 5.91
C ARG A 152 -0.29 4.28 7.23
N THR A 153 1.04 4.28 7.28
CA THR A 153 1.83 3.83 8.43
C THR A 153 2.26 5.00 9.34
N GLN A 154 3.15 4.72 10.28
CA GLN A 154 3.76 5.74 11.14
C GLN A 154 4.83 6.58 10.40
N LEU A 155 5.23 6.20 9.19
CA LEU A 155 6.23 6.92 8.41
C LEU A 155 5.72 8.31 8.01
N LYS A 156 6.60 9.30 8.09
CA LYS A 156 6.29 10.70 7.73
C LYS A 156 7.14 11.25 6.59
N MET A 157 8.09 10.45 6.05
CA MET A 157 8.95 10.86 4.93
C MET A 157 8.44 10.22 3.63
N PHE A 158 7.91 11.04 2.72
CA PHE A 158 7.30 10.59 1.48
C PHE A 158 8.09 10.98 0.22
N SER A 159 9.31 11.50 0.38
CA SER A 159 10.21 11.79 -0.74
C SER A 159 11.06 10.59 -1.11
N SER A 160 11.06 10.22 -2.39
CA SER A 160 11.90 9.13 -2.90
C SER A 160 13.33 9.58 -3.19
N CYS A 161 13.54 10.86 -3.49
CA CYS A 161 14.84 11.46 -3.82
C CYS A 161 14.97 12.80 -3.15
N CYS A 162 16.18 13.05 -2.59
CA CYS A 162 16.53 14.32 -1.99
C CYS A 162 17.85 14.81 -2.60
N LYS A 163 17.91 16.09 -2.93
CA LYS A 163 19.15 16.76 -3.35
C LYS A 163 19.68 17.58 -2.20
N ILE A 164 20.93 17.35 -1.82
CA ILE A 164 21.63 18.14 -0.81
C ILE A 164 22.72 18.91 -1.54
N LYS A 165 22.65 20.26 -1.45
CA LYS A 165 23.70 21.12 -2.00
C LYS A 165 24.90 21.09 -1.06
N MET A 166 26.08 20.81 -1.60
CA MET A 166 27.34 20.80 -0.91
C MET A 166 28.23 21.85 -1.56
N GLY A 167 28.89 22.69 -0.77
CA GLY A 167 29.92 23.63 -1.20
C GLY A 167 31.32 23.09 -0.94
N ASP A 168 32.36 23.90 -1.21
CA ASP A 168 33.74 23.48 -1.13
C ASP A 168 34.39 23.72 0.30
N SER A 169 33.63 24.30 1.22
CA SER A 169 34.14 24.46 2.60
C SER A 169 33.95 23.19 3.42
N ALA A 170 34.85 22.93 4.38
CA ALA A 170 34.73 21.81 5.30
C ALA A 170 33.38 21.81 6.05
N GLU A 171 32.91 22.98 6.46
CA GLU A 171 31.62 23.15 7.12
C GLU A 171 30.47 22.70 6.23
N SER A 172 30.49 23.08 4.93
CA SER A 172 29.43 22.68 3.98
C SER A 172 29.42 21.17 3.69
N ILE A 173 30.61 20.57 3.65
CA ILE A 173 30.76 19.11 3.45
C ILE A 173 30.20 18.36 4.66
N LEU A 174 30.61 18.74 5.88
CA LEU A 174 30.11 18.11 7.11
C LEU A 174 28.58 18.30 7.29
N ALA A 175 28.05 19.47 6.95
CA ALA A 175 26.63 19.74 7.00
C ALA A 175 25.86 18.84 6.01
N ALA A 176 26.37 18.59 4.80
CA ALA A 176 25.79 17.72 3.81
C ALA A 176 25.83 16.24 4.24
N GLU A 177 26.93 15.79 4.84
CA GLU A 177 27.07 14.45 5.42
C GLU A 177 26.07 14.21 6.56
N TYR A 178 25.98 15.18 7.49
CA TYR A 178 25.03 15.13 8.59
C TYR A 178 23.57 15.04 8.08
N ALA A 179 23.18 15.90 7.14
CA ALA A 179 21.85 15.90 6.55
C ALA A 179 21.55 14.56 5.86
N THR A 180 22.51 14.01 5.10
CA THR A 180 22.37 12.71 4.42
C THR A 180 22.17 11.57 5.43
N SER A 181 22.97 11.55 6.49
CA SER A 181 22.88 10.54 7.54
C SER A 181 21.54 10.61 8.27
N LEU A 182 21.08 11.82 8.61
CA LEU A 182 19.80 12.04 9.26
C LEU A 182 18.62 11.58 8.39
N MET A 183 18.63 11.93 7.11
CA MET A 183 17.59 11.52 6.15
C MET A 183 17.57 10.01 5.94
N THR A 184 18.72 9.36 5.88
CA THR A 184 18.83 7.91 5.72
C THR A 184 18.32 7.17 6.96
N SER A 185 18.56 7.70 8.15
CA SER A 185 18.12 7.09 9.42
C SER A 185 16.63 7.18 9.68
N GLN A 186 15.91 8.08 8.98
CA GLN A 186 14.46 8.28 9.12
C GLN A 186 13.62 7.47 8.14
N ARG A 187 14.27 6.64 7.32
CA ARG A 187 13.64 5.87 6.25
C ARG A 187 13.29 4.45 6.60
#